data_d6497f78136fc3b0deaa0cf455332b8e
#
_entry.id   d6497f78136fc3b0deaa0cf455332b8e
#
_cell.length_a   1.000
_cell.length_b   1.000
_cell.length_c   1.000
_cell.angle_alpha   90.00
_cell.angle_beta   90.00
_cell.angle_gamma   90.00
#
_symmetry.space_group_name_H-M   'P 1'
#
loop_
_entity.id
_entity.type
_entity.pdbx_description
1 polymer ?
#
loop_
_entity_poly.entity_id
_entity_poly.type
_entity_poly.pdbx_seq_one_letter_code
_entity_poly.pdbx_strand_id
1 'polypeptide(L)'
;LDDFTSLHMIVVTARCNFNCRYCHASSANEKEQDLDLDWSTAKCIVNKIFESPSPIIKIEFQGGEPLLNWPIIKDIVEYAEIVNRIAKRRLEFVICTNLTLVTKDILEYCKSHNIAISTSLDGDQEIQNFNRKPRGLIDGYKVFEEKLALTRSILGQDGASPLLTVSKTNLNSLPLVVDEYIKHDFHGIFIRALNPYGNAVDNVNTLGYSTEEFLKAYKNALNYIIQKNIEGYHFIEYYAALLLERILTPFSTGFVDLQSPCGNIISGVIYDYNGYVYASDEGRMLARRGDKRFCLGHVKDNTWNELFKGDIAKEVVKASCVECLPECATCAYQLYCGADPVRYYAENGTFEGHRPSSSFCQKTKGALDYIFYLLSLNDDRINKVFWSWINY
;
A
#
# COMPACT_ATOMS: atom_id res chain seq x y z
N LEU A 1 15.81 -16.99 -5.68
CA LEU A 1 15.82 -15.68 -6.38
C LEU A 1 14.82 -15.67 -7.55
N ASP A 2 13.61 -16.19 -7.30
CA ASP A 2 12.54 -16.21 -8.32
C ASP A 2 11.59 -15.00 -8.19
N ASP A 3 11.96 -14.02 -7.35
CA ASP A 3 11.19 -12.79 -7.14
C ASP A 3 11.58 -11.77 -8.22
N PHE A 4 10.93 -11.86 -9.34
CA PHE A 4 10.95 -10.83 -10.37
C PHE A 4 9.81 -9.85 -10.14
N THR A 5 9.94 -8.63 -10.63
CA THR A 5 8.92 -7.59 -10.52
C THR A 5 7.56 -8.11 -11.01
N SER A 6 6.67 -8.36 -10.06
CA SER A 6 5.32 -8.87 -10.29
C SER A 6 4.24 -7.81 -10.09
N LEU A 7 4.47 -6.84 -9.18
CA LEU A 7 3.55 -5.73 -8.92
C LEU A 7 3.93 -4.51 -9.75
N HIS A 8 3.04 -4.11 -10.62
CA HIS A 8 3.17 -2.94 -11.47
C HIS A 8 2.07 -1.94 -11.17
N MET A 9 2.41 -0.87 -10.46
CA MET A 9 1.48 0.21 -10.15
C MET A 9 1.46 1.22 -11.30
N ILE A 10 0.28 1.58 -11.78
CA ILE A 10 0.11 2.57 -12.86
C ILE A 10 -0.71 3.75 -12.33
N VAL A 11 -0.11 4.93 -12.33
CA VAL A 11 -0.80 6.18 -12.03
C VAL A 11 -1.52 6.66 -13.29
N VAL A 12 -2.81 6.42 -13.37
CA VAL A 12 -3.60 6.79 -14.56
C VAL A 12 -3.99 8.26 -14.58
N THR A 13 -3.95 8.92 -13.43
CA THR A 13 -4.18 10.37 -13.30
C THR A 13 -3.58 10.88 -11.99
N ALA A 14 -3.07 12.10 -11.97
CA ALA A 14 -2.69 12.77 -10.72
C ALA A 14 -3.85 13.59 -10.11
N ARG A 15 -5.01 13.67 -10.78
CA ARG A 15 -6.20 14.42 -10.34
C ARG A 15 -7.00 13.62 -9.32
N CYS A 16 -7.67 14.32 -8.39
CA CYS A 16 -8.53 13.70 -7.39
C CYS A 16 -9.72 14.61 -7.06
N ASN A 17 -10.88 14.00 -6.86
CA ASN A 17 -12.09 14.66 -6.35
C ASN A 17 -12.10 14.82 -4.81
N PHE A 18 -11.03 14.35 -4.14
CA PHE A 18 -10.79 14.54 -2.70
C PHE A 18 -9.54 15.40 -2.46
N ASN A 19 -9.50 16.01 -1.28
CA ASN A 19 -8.36 16.74 -0.74
C ASN A 19 -8.02 16.20 0.65
N CYS A 20 -7.58 14.94 0.71
CA CYS A 20 -7.21 14.28 1.96
C CYS A 20 -6.07 15.06 2.65
N ARG A 21 -6.19 15.28 3.96
CA ARG A 21 -5.20 16.06 4.72
C ARG A 21 -3.82 15.43 4.72
N TYR A 22 -3.76 14.10 4.69
CA TYR A 22 -2.50 13.34 4.64
C TYR A 22 -2.14 12.84 3.23
N CYS A 23 -2.78 13.31 2.15
CA CYS A 23 -2.57 12.74 0.82
C CYS A 23 -1.08 12.55 0.49
N HIS A 24 -0.61 11.32 0.56
CA HIS A 24 0.79 10.98 0.28
C HIS A 24 1.14 11.24 -1.19
N ALA A 25 0.18 11.01 -2.10
CA ALA A 25 0.35 11.19 -3.54
C ALA A 25 0.38 12.66 -3.98
N SER A 26 0.13 13.63 -3.09
CA SER A 26 0.02 15.06 -3.43
C SER A 26 -0.89 15.29 -4.66
N SER A 27 -2.11 14.73 -4.60
CA SER A 27 -3.04 14.77 -5.72
C SER A 27 -3.47 16.20 -6.07
N ALA A 28 -3.58 16.45 -7.37
CA ALA A 28 -4.06 17.69 -7.93
C ALA A 28 -5.60 17.82 -7.88
N ASN A 29 -6.12 19.01 -8.17
CA ASN A 29 -7.57 19.18 -8.29
C ASN A 29 -8.10 18.42 -9.51
N GLU A 30 -9.31 17.89 -9.42
CA GLU A 30 -9.97 17.18 -10.53
C GLU A 30 -10.14 17.99 -11.81
N LYS A 31 -10.12 19.34 -11.70
CA LYS A 31 -10.28 20.27 -12.82
C LYS A 31 -8.97 20.65 -13.48
N GLU A 32 -7.82 20.26 -12.93
CA GLU A 32 -6.53 20.54 -13.55
C GLU A 32 -6.35 19.74 -14.84
N GLN A 33 -5.61 20.33 -15.79
CA GLN A 33 -5.39 19.75 -17.12
C GLN A 33 -4.02 19.06 -17.19
N ASP A 34 -3.81 18.22 -18.20
CA ASP A 34 -2.52 17.62 -18.56
C ASP A 34 -1.90 16.72 -17.46
N LEU A 35 -2.75 16.13 -16.61
CA LEU A 35 -2.36 15.25 -15.51
C LEU A 35 -2.89 13.82 -15.67
N ASP A 36 -3.34 13.47 -16.86
CA ASP A 36 -3.87 12.17 -17.21
C ASP A 36 -2.90 11.37 -18.07
N LEU A 37 -2.85 10.08 -17.86
CA LEU A 37 -2.12 9.15 -18.69
C LEU A 37 -2.81 9.05 -20.07
N ASP A 38 -2.05 9.27 -21.13
CA ASP A 38 -2.50 9.09 -22.51
C ASP A 38 -2.31 7.65 -22.99
N TRP A 39 -3.09 7.24 -24.01
CA TRP A 39 -3.04 5.89 -24.55
C TRP A 39 -1.67 5.50 -25.11
N SER A 40 -0.95 6.41 -25.78
CA SER A 40 0.36 6.10 -26.36
C SER A 40 1.37 5.72 -25.29
N THR A 41 1.36 6.42 -24.17
CA THR A 41 2.19 6.18 -23.00
C THR A 41 1.73 4.91 -22.26
N ALA A 42 0.42 4.73 -22.06
CA ALA A 42 -0.16 3.53 -21.45
C ALA A 42 0.24 2.24 -22.17
N LYS A 43 0.18 2.27 -23.51
CA LYS A 43 0.61 1.14 -24.33
C LYS A 43 2.10 0.81 -24.14
N CYS A 44 2.96 1.84 -24.05
CA CYS A 44 4.38 1.62 -23.75
C CYS A 44 4.58 1.02 -22.36
N ILE A 45 3.81 1.47 -21.35
CA ILE A 45 3.85 0.90 -20.00
C ILE A 45 3.47 -0.58 -20.03
N VAL A 46 2.35 -0.95 -20.65
CA VAL A 46 1.91 -2.36 -20.72
C VAL A 46 2.97 -3.22 -21.42
N ASN A 47 3.52 -2.76 -22.54
CA ASN A 47 4.60 -3.50 -23.22
C ASN A 47 5.79 -3.69 -22.28
N LYS A 48 6.19 -2.66 -21.53
CA LYS A 48 7.29 -2.73 -20.57
C LYS A 48 6.99 -3.70 -19.42
N ILE A 49 5.77 -3.74 -18.93
CA ILE A 49 5.31 -4.69 -17.90
C ILE A 49 5.51 -6.14 -18.38
N PHE A 50 5.13 -6.44 -19.61
CA PHE A 50 5.24 -7.79 -20.15
C PHE A 50 6.69 -8.22 -20.54
N GLU A 51 7.66 -7.29 -20.45
CA GLU A 51 9.11 -7.64 -20.47
C GLU A 51 9.56 -8.27 -19.14
N SER A 52 8.80 -8.12 -18.03
CA SER A 52 9.09 -8.80 -16.77
C SER A 52 9.11 -10.33 -16.97
N PRO A 53 10.10 -11.03 -16.42
CA PRO A 53 10.15 -12.50 -16.45
C PRO A 53 9.20 -13.16 -15.44
N SER A 54 8.54 -12.40 -14.57
CA SER A 54 7.66 -12.92 -13.52
C SER A 54 6.52 -13.79 -14.09
N PRO A 55 6.23 -14.96 -13.53
CA PRO A 55 5.08 -15.77 -13.93
C PRO A 55 3.73 -15.12 -13.54
N ILE A 56 3.76 -14.16 -12.62
CA ILE A 56 2.59 -13.42 -12.16
C ILE A 56 2.79 -11.94 -12.52
N ILE A 57 1.77 -11.32 -13.09
CA ILE A 57 1.72 -9.89 -13.35
C ILE A 57 0.47 -9.34 -12.64
N LYS A 58 0.68 -8.49 -11.66
CA LYS A 58 -0.36 -7.73 -10.99
C LYS A 58 -0.26 -6.27 -11.39
N ILE A 59 -1.30 -5.76 -12.04
CA ILE A 59 -1.41 -4.36 -12.42
C ILE A 59 -2.34 -3.67 -11.42
N GLU A 60 -1.82 -2.67 -10.73
CA GLU A 60 -2.57 -1.88 -9.76
C GLU A 60 -2.74 -0.46 -10.27
N PHE A 61 -3.99 -0.06 -10.51
CA PHE A 61 -4.33 1.28 -10.94
C PHE A 61 -4.39 2.21 -9.74
N GLN A 62 -3.52 3.20 -9.76
CA GLN A 62 -3.41 4.24 -8.74
C GLN A 62 -3.56 5.63 -9.35
N GLY A 63 -3.45 6.66 -8.50
CA GLY A 63 -3.44 8.04 -8.94
C GLY A 63 -3.72 9.00 -7.80
N GLY A 64 -4.43 10.08 -8.14
CA GLY A 64 -5.26 10.79 -7.18
C GLY A 64 -6.54 9.97 -6.94
N GLU A 65 -7.47 10.01 -7.91
CA GLU A 65 -8.61 9.11 -8.01
C GLU A 65 -8.61 8.49 -9.41
N PRO A 66 -8.26 7.20 -9.55
CA PRO A 66 -8.07 6.58 -10.86
C PRO A 66 -9.34 6.54 -11.71
N LEU A 67 -10.53 6.49 -11.10
CA LEU A 67 -11.78 6.47 -11.83
C LEU A 67 -12.10 7.80 -12.57
N LEU A 68 -11.36 8.89 -12.31
CA LEU A 68 -11.43 10.10 -13.13
C LEU A 68 -10.89 9.87 -14.56
N ASN A 69 -10.05 8.87 -14.75
CA ASN A 69 -9.55 8.46 -16.07
C ASN A 69 -9.97 7.01 -16.38
N TRP A 70 -11.25 6.69 -16.15
CA TRP A 70 -11.82 5.37 -16.37
C TRP A 70 -11.60 4.81 -17.79
N PRO A 71 -11.71 5.61 -18.88
CA PRO A 71 -11.47 5.09 -20.24
C PRO A 71 -10.10 4.44 -20.39
N ILE A 72 -9.04 5.07 -19.87
CA ILE A 72 -7.68 4.53 -19.99
C ILE A 72 -7.48 3.23 -19.21
N ILE A 73 -8.18 3.07 -18.07
CA ILE A 73 -8.14 1.81 -17.31
C ILE A 73 -8.69 0.66 -18.16
N LYS A 74 -9.83 0.87 -18.84
CA LYS A 74 -10.40 -0.12 -19.74
C LYS A 74 -9.44 -0.48 -20.88
N ASP A 75 -8.89 0.53 -21.54
CA ASP A 75 -7.96 0.32 -22.64
C ASP A 75 -6.73 -0.48 -22.19
N ILE A 76 -6.19 -0.21 -20.98
CA ILE A 76 -5.06 -0.94 -20.40
C ILE A 76 -5.44 -2.39 -20.10
N VAL A 77 -6.59 -2.63 -19.44
CA VAL A 77 -7.05 -3.98 -19.11
C VAL A 77 -7.21 -4.82 -20.36
N GLU A 78 -7.96 -4.33 -21.36
CA GLU A 78 -8.19 -5.03 -22.62
C GLU A 78 -6.89 -5.31 -23.39
N TYR A 79 -5.98 -4.34 -23.43
CA TYR A 79 -4.70 -4.51 -24.10
C TYR A 79 -3.79 -5.49 -23.35
N ALA A 80 -3.73 -5.43 -22.03
CA ALA A 80 -2.97 -6.36 -21.21
C ALA A 80 -3.47 -7.81 -21.39
N GLU A 81 -4.79 -8.02 -21.44
CA GLU A 81 -5.40 -9.32 -21.71
C GLU A 81 -5.04 -9.84 -23.11
N ILE A 82 -5.03 -8.96 -24.14
CA ILE A 82 -4.62 -9.33 -25.50
C ILE A 82 -3.16 -9.79 -25.51
N VAL A 83 -2.25 -9.03 -24.91
CA VAL A 83 -0.82 -9.37 -24.81
C VAL A 83 -0.64 -10.68 -24.02
N ASN A 84 -1.43 -10.86 -22.96
CA ASN A 84 -1.34 -12.03 -22.09
C ASN A 84 -1.82 -13.33 -22.77
N ARG A 85 -2.62 -13.28 -23.84
CA ARG A 85 -2.98 -14.49 -24.63
C ARG A 85 -1.73 -15.22 -25.16
N ILE A 86 -0.67 -14.46 -25.45
CA ILE A 86 0.63 -15.00 -25.92
C ILE A 86 1.54 -15.28 -24.73
N ALA A 87 1.64 -14.34 -23.78
CA ALA A 87 2.56 -14.42 -22.63
C ALA A 87 2.15 -15.47 -21.60
N LYS A 88 0.83 -15.77 -21.45
CA LYS A 88 0.25 -16.80 -20.58
C LYS A 88 0.68 -16.67 -19.12
N ARG A 89 0.73 -15.43 -18.61
CA ARG A 89 1.02 -15.13 -17.20
C ARG A 89 -0.26 -15.21 -16.36
N ARG A 90 -0.13 -15.43 -15.07
CA ARG A 90 -1.21 -15.13 -14.13
C ARG A 90 -1.36 -13.60 -14.06
N LEU A 91 -2.46 -13.07 -14.61
CA LEU A 91 -2.71 -11.65 -14.71
C LEU A 91 -3.78 -11.25 -13.68
N GLU A 92 -3.47 -10.27 -12.86
CA GLU A 92 -4.34 -9.75 -11.80
C GLU A 92 -4.46 -8.22 -11.94
N PHE A 93 -5.66 -7.69 -11.65
CA PHE A 93 -5.92 -6.26 -11.67
C PHE A 93 -6.49 -5.78 -10.34
N VAL A 94 -6.06 -4.60 -9.90
CA VAL A 94 -6.60 -3.92 -8.71
C VAL A 94 -6.82 -2.44 -9.04
N ILE A 95 -7.91 -1.85 -8.55
CA ILE A 95 -8.16 -0.41 -8.60
C ILE A 95 -8.15 0.14 -7.17
N CYS A 96 -7.25 1.11 -6.89
CA CYS A 96 -7.17 1.81 -5.61
C CYS A 96 -8.01 3.09 -5.68
N THR A 97 -9.25 3.06 -5.22
CA THR A 97 -10.23 4.15 -5.37
C THR A 97 -10.86 4.56 -4.04
N ASN A 98 -11.26 5.83 -3.92
CA ASN A 98 -12.07 6.31 -2.81
C ASN A 98 -13.56 5.90 -2.91
N LEU A 99 -13.93 5.09 -3.89
CA LEU A 99 -15.26 4.56 -4.23
C LEU A 99 -16.28 5.59 -4.74
N THR A 100 -16.12 6.87 -4.51
CA THR A 100 -17.20 7.85 -4.76
C THR A 100 -17.67 7.91 -6.20
N LEU A 101 -16.82 7.55 -7.16
CA LEU A 101 -17.12 7.57 -8.60
C LEU A 101 -17.57 6.21 -9.15
N VAL A 102 -17.69 5.18 -8.32
CA VAL A 102 -18.14 3.85 -8.77
C VAL A 102 -19.60 3.92 -9.27
N THR A 103 -19.83 3.30 -10.40
CA THR A 103 -21.16 3.09 -10.98
C THR A 103 -21.42 1.61 -11.17
N LYS A 104 -22.67 1.24 -11.45
CA LYS A 104 -23.05 -0.14 -11.78
C LYS A 104 -22.23 -0.65 -12.97
N ASP A 105 -22.10 0.13 -14.04
CA ASP A 105 -21.39 -0.25 -15.26
C ASP A 105 -19.88 -0.50 -14.99
N ILE A 106 -19.27 0.34 -14.15
CA ILE A 106 -17.87 0.15 -13.73
C ILE A 106 -17.71 -1.18 -12.97
N LEU A 107 -18.62 -1.47 -12.04
CA LEU A 107 -18.56 -2.70 -11.24
C LEU A 107 -18.86 -3.96 -12.04
N GLU A 108 -19.78 -3.89 -12.99
CA GLU A 108 -20.03 -5.00 -13.92
C GLU A 108 -18.83 -5.28 -14.81
N TYR A 109 -18.13 -4.24 -15.26
CA TYR A 109 -16.85 -4.38 -15.96
C TYR A 109 -15.79 -5.00 -15.05
N CYS A 110 -15.63 -4.50 -13.82
CA CYS A 110 -14.68 -5.07 -12.85
C CYS A 110 -14.97 -6.57 -12.61
N LYS A 111 -16.24 -6.95 -12.51
CA LYS A 111 -16.64 -8.35 -12.36
C LYS A 111 -16.26 -9.20 -13.57
N SER A 112 -16.51 -8.70 -14.78
CA SER A 112 -16.23 -9.44 -16.03
C SER A 112 -14.73 -9.65 -16.30
N HIS A 113 -13.87 -8.74 -15.79
CA HIS A 113 -12.41 -8.79 -15.92
C HIS A 113 -11.69 -9.20 -14.62
N ASN A 114 -12.43 -9.64 -13.60
CA ASN A 114 -11.88 -10.05 -12.31
C ASN A 114 -10.96 -8.99 -11.66
N ILE A 115 -11.41 -7.73 -11.66
CA ILE A 115 -10.67 -6.60 -11.10
C ILE A 115 -11.07 -6.44 -9.63
N ALA A 116 -10.12 -6.53 -8.72
CA ALA A 116 -10.31 -6.27 -7.31
C ALA A 116 -10.34 -4.77 -7.00
N ILE A 117 -11.04 -4.37 -5.94
CA ILE A 117 -11.11 -2.98 -5.50
C ILE A 117 -10.43 -2.85 -4.14
N SER A 118 -9.47 -1.93 -4.05
CA SER A 118 -8.91 -1.43 -2.81
C SER A 118 -9.48 -0.04 -2.53
N THR A 119 -9.93 0.18 -1.29
CA THR A 119 -10.50 1.47 -0.88
C THR A 119 -9.88 1.96 0.43
N SER A 120 -10.48 2.95 1.08
CA SER A 120 -9.93 3.51 2.31
C SER A 120 -11.03 3.85 3.30
N LEU A 121 -10.80 3.44 4.55
CA LEU A 121 -11.66 3.76 5.68
C LEU A 121 -10.78 4.11 6.90
N ASP A 122 -10.88 5.34 7.40
CA ASP A 122 -10.04 5.84 8.49
C ASP A 122 -10.73 5.79 9.86
N GLY A 123 -12.04 5.50 9.90
CA GLY A 123 -12.86 5.45 11.08
C GLY A 123 -14.31 5.84 10.79
N ASP A 124 -15.00 6.34 11.81
CA ASP A 124 -16.39 6.80 11.72
C ASP A 124 -16.57 8.01 10.77
N GLN A 125 -17.80 8.48 10.64
CA GLN A 125 -18.16 9.59 9.76
C GLN A 125 -17.36 10.87 10.04
N GLU A 126 -17.11 11.20 11.31
CA GLU A 126 -16.41 12.41 11.69
C GLU A 126 -14.93 12.32 11.30
N ILE A 127 -14.27 11.24 11.66
CA ILE A 127 -12.85 10.97 11.35
C ILE A 127 -12.65 10.86 9.84
N GLN A 128 -13.48 10.08 9.15
CA GLN A 128 -13.39 9.88 7.70
C GLN A 128 -13.50 11.22 6.96
N ASN A 129 -14.54 12.02 7.25
CA ASN A 129 -14.75 13.30 6.58
C ASN A 129 -13.70 14.36 6.96
N PHE A 130 -13.14 14.30 8.17
CA PHE A 130 -12.03 15.17 8.56
C PHE A 130 -10.75 14.84 7.82
N ASN A 131 -10.35 13.57 7.81
CA ASN A 131 -9.10 13.12 7.19
C ASN A 131 -9.16 13.16 5.65
N ARG A 132 -10.27 12.69 5.09
CA ARG A 132 -10.48 12.46 3.66
C ARG A 132 -11.56 13.40 3.13
N LYS A 133 -11.24 14.68 3.13
CA LYS A 133 -12.19 15.75 2.76
C LYS A 133 -12.53 15.69 1.27
N PRO A 134 -13.81 15.47 0.89
CA PRO A 134 -14.24 15.61 -0.50
C PRO A 134 -14.07 17.06 -0.98
N ARG A 135 -13.82 17.24 -2.28
CA ARG A 135 -13.94 18.53 -2.93
C ARG A 135 -15.43 18.76 -3.22
N GLY A 136 -15.99 19.86 -2.70
CA GLY A 136 -17.42 20.15 -2.76
C GLY A 136 -18.15 19.89 -1.43
N LEU A 137 -19.48 19.97 -1.45
CA LEU A 137 -20.36 19.88 -0.27
C LEU A 137 -21.00 18.49 -0.14
N ILE A 138 -20.22 17.44 -0.25
CA ILE A 138 -20.71 16.06 -0.06
C ILE A 138 -20.22 15.48 1.26
N ASP A 139 -21.03 14.59 1.85
CA ASP A 139 -20.62 13.75 2.96
C ASP A 139 -19.89 12.52 2.41
N GLY A 140 -18.56 12.53 2.45
CA GLY A 140 -17.71 11.49 1.87
C GLY A 140 -17.94 10.13 2.51
N TYR A 141 -18.24 10.07 3.81
CA TYR A 141 -18.52 8.83 4.51
C TYR A 141 -19.85 8.20 4.08
N LYS A 142 -20.93 8.98 3.98
CA LYS A 142 -22.22 8.47 3.50
C LYS A 142 -22.15 7.95 2.06
N VAL A 143 -21.44 8.70 1.19
CA VAL A 143 -21.21 8.24 -0.17
C VAL A 143 -20.39 6.94 -0.18
N PHE A 144 -19.39 6.82 0.69
CA PHE A 144 -18.63 5.57 0.85
C PHE A 144 -19.56 4.41 1.25
N GLU A 145 -20.43 4.56 2.25
CA GLU A 145 -21.38 3.51 2.66
C GLU A 145 -22.31 3.08 1.51
N GLU A 146 -22.90 4.04 0.80
CA GLU A 146 -23.75 3.76 -0.36
C GLU A 146 -23.01 3.02 -1.47
N LYS A 147 -21.79 3.46 -1.78
CA LYS A 147 -20.96 2.86 -2.83
C LYS A 147 -20.38 1.50 -2.42
N LEU A 148 -20.06 1.31 -1.14
CA LEU A 148 -19.67 0.00 -0.61
C LEU A 148 -20.81 -1.01 -0.75
N ALA A 149 -22.04 -0.62 -0.39
CA ALA A 149 -23.23 -1.46 -0.55
C ALA A 149 -23.46 -1.84 -2.03
N LEU A 150 -23.36 -0.86 -2.94
CA LEU A 150 -23.44 -1.10 -4.38
C LEU A 150 -22.34 -2.06 -4.86
N THR A 151 -21.08 -1.85 -4.43
CA THR A 151 -19.93 -2.69 -4.79
C THR A 151 -20.17 -4.13 -4.37
N ARG A 152 -20.58 -4.34 -3.14
CA ARG A 152 -20.89 -5.69 -2.61
C ARG A 152 -22.06 -6.38 -3.31
N SER A 153 -23.06 -5.62 -3.71
CA SER A 153 -24.21 -6.18 -4.45
C SER A 153 -23.83 -6.80 -5.80
N ILE A 154 -22.69 -6.37 -6.38
CA ILE A 154 -22.23 -6.81 -7.71
C ILE A 154 -21.02 -7.73 -7.61
N LEU A 155 -20.02 -7.37 -6.79
CA LEU A 155 -18.74 -8.09 -6.67
C LEU A 155 -18.73 -9.13 -5.53
N GLY A 156 -19.75 -9.15 -4.68
CA GLY A 156 -19.80 -9.99 -3.47
C GLY A 156 -19.28 -9.26 -2.23
N GLN A 157 -19.40 -9.93 -1.07
CA GLN A 157 -19.08 -9.35 0.24
C GLN A 157 -17.64 -8.84 0.31
N ASP A 158 -16.70 -9.56 -0.27
CA ASP A 158 -15.27 -9.24 -0.31
C ASP A 158 -14.87 -8.38 -1.51
N GLY A 159 -15.84 -7.81 -2.22
CA GLY A 159 -15.63 -7.02 -3.43
C GLY A 159 -14.83 -5.74 -3.25
N ALA A 160 -14.60 -5.29 -2.01
CA ALA A 160 -13.73 -4.15 -1.69
C ALA A 160 -12.98 -4.38 -0.38
N SER A 161 -11.68 -4.06 -0.36
CA SER A 161 -10.80 -4.15 0.81
C SER A 161 -10.34 -2.76 1.24
N PRO A 162 -10.68 -2.29 2.44
CA PRO A 162 -10.29 -0.96 2.92
C PRO A 162 -8.89 -0.95 3.52
N LEU A 163 -8.19 0.17 3.35
CA LEU A 163 -6.95 0.49 4.04
C LEU A 163 -7.18 1.63 5.04
N LEU A 164 -6.65 1.46 6.24
CA LEU A 164 -6.59 2.50 7.27
C LEU A 164 -5.28 3.27 7.15
N THR A 165 -5.36 4.61 7.24
CA THR A 165 -4.20 5.44 7.57
C THR A 165 -4.38 6.01 8.98
N VAL A 166 -3.47 5.61 9.90
CA VAL A 166 -3.46 6.15 11.25
C VAL A 166 -2.91 7.57 11.23
N SER A 167 -3.66 8.50 11.78
CA SER A 167 -3.26 9.87 12.01
C SER A 167 -3.56 10.24 13.46
N LYS A 168 -3.13 11.39 13.93
CA LYS A 168 -3.41 11.85 15.31
C LYS A 168 -4.91 11.87 15.63
N THR A 169 -5.77 11.99 14.61
CA THR A 169 -7.22 12.08 14.79
C THR A 169 -7.85 10.74 15.20
N ASN A 170 -7.32 9.61 14.75
CA ASN A 170 -7.82 8.27 15.07
C ASN A 170 -6.88 7.44 15.96
N LEU A 171 -5.67 7.94 16.23
CA LEU A 171 -4.63 7.21 16.98
C LEU A 171 -5.12 6.69 18.34
N ASN A 172 -5.82 7.52 19.10
CA ASN A 172 -6.28 7.16 20.44
C ASN A 172 -7.61 6.39 20.45
N SER A 173 -8.26 6.24 19.31
CA SER A 173 -9.55 5.57 19.13
C SER A 173 -9.47 4.35 18.20
N LEU A 174 -8.28 3.76 18.01
CA LEU A 174 -8.12 2.58 17.13
C LEU A 174 -9.07 1.42 17.45
N PRO A 175 -9.42 1.09 18.72
CA PRO A 175 -10.46 0.10 19.00
C PRO A 175 -11.83 0.48 18.40
N LEU A 176 -12.21 1.76 18.41
CA LEU A 176 -13.46 2.21 17.76
C LEU A 176 -13.37 2.14 16.23
N VAL A 177 -12.19 2.37 15.67
CA VAL A 177 -11.96 2.15 14.24
C VAL A 177 -12.11 0.66 13.88
N VAL A 178 -11.62 -0.25 14.72
CA VAL A 178 -11.86 -1.70 14.57
C VAL A 178 -13.35 -2.01 14.59
N ASP A 179 -14.10 -1.44 15.54
CA ASP A 179 -15.57 -1.62 15.59
C ASP A 179 -16.26 -1.08 14.34
N GLU A 180 -15.76 0.01 13.75
CA GLU A 180 -16.27 0.55 12.47
C GLU A 180 -16.04 -0.41 11.30
N TYR A 181 -14.86 -1.07 11.25
CA TYR A 181 -14.60 -2.13 10.26
C TYR A 181 -15.50 -3.34 10.46
N ILE A 182 -15.73 -3.75 11.71
CA ILE A 182 -16.66 -4.83 12.08
C ILE A 182 -18.09 -4.46 11.69
N LYS A 183 -18.55 -3.26 11.97
CA LYS A 183 -19.87 -2.73 11.57
C LYS A 183 -20.10 -2.84 10.07
N HIS A 184 -19.05 -2.66 9.28
CA HIS A 184 -19.11 -2.82 7.85
C HIS A 184 -18.76 -4.25 7.37
N ASP A 185 -18.81 -5.25 8.23
CA ASP A 185 -18.55 -6.67 7.91
C ASP A 185 -17.22 -6.89 7.16
N PHE A 186 -16.17 -6.17 7.49
CA PHE A 186 -14.83 -6.47 7.02
C PHE A 186 -14.18 -7.56 7.88
N HIS A 187 -13.39 -8.44 7.25
CA HIS A 187 -12.77 -9.58 7.94
C HIS A 187 -11.47 -9.23 8.67
N GLY A 188 -10.98 -8.02 8.52
CA GLY A 188 -9.75 -7.57 9.16
C GLY A 188 -9.38 -6.14 8.82
N ILE A 189 -8.27 -5.70 9.39
CA ILE A 189 -7.75 -4.35 9.27
C ILE A 189 -6.22 -4.39 9.10
N PHE A 190 -5.67 -3.48 8.31
CA PHE A 190 -4.24 -3.19 8.28
C PHE A 190 -4.01 -1.85 8.99
N ILE A 191 -3.46 -1.87 10.20
CA ILE A 191 -3.20 -0.65 10.99
C ILE A 191 -1.90 -0.01 10.48
N ARG A 192 -2.03 0.85 9.45
CA ARG A 192 -0.91 1.49 8.77
C ARG A 192 -0.55 2.82 9.40
N ALA A 193 0.70 2.96 9.85
CA ALA A 193 1.22 4.23 10.35
C ALA A 193 1.24 5.30 9.25
N LEU A 194 1.10 6.58 9.67
CA LEU A 194 1.27 7.72 8.78
C LEU A 194 2.69 7.74 8.20
N ASN A 195 2.77 7.91 6.90
CA ASN A 195 4.04 8.02 6.20
C ASN A 195 4.43 9.49 5.95
N PRO A 196 5.72 9.87 6.00
CA PRO A 196 6.19 11.24 5.84
C PRO A 196 6.29 11.65 4.36
N TYR A 197 5.18 11.55 3.61
CA TYR A 197 5.12 11.91 2.19
C TYR A 197 3.97 12.85 1.88
N GLY A 198 4.09 13.59 0.78
CA GLY A 198 3.05 14.44 0.26
C GLY A 198 2.52 15.46 1.29
N ASN A 199 1.19 15.62 1.34
CA ASN A 199 0.51 16.55 2.24
C ASN A 199 0.68 16.19 3.72
N ALA A 200 1.02 14.94 4.07
CA ALA A 200 1.28 14.55 5.46
C ALA A 200 2.48 15.30 6.06
N VAL A 201 3.49 15.63 5.23
CA VAL A 201 4.64 16.45 5.66
C VAL A 201 4.20 17.86 6.03
N ASP A 202 3.35 18.49 5.22
CA ASP A 202 2.87 19.86 5.44
C ASP A 202 1.91 19.94 6.64
N ASN A 203 1.22 18.85 6.95
CA ASN A 203 0.24 18.75 8.03
C ASN A 203 0.77 17.97 9.25
N VAL A 204 2.08 17.77 9.40
CA VAL A 204 2.68 16.95 10.47
C VAL A 204 2.28 17.43 11.87
N ASN A 205 2.16 18.72 12.08
CA ASN A 205 1.74 19.29 13.38
C ASN A 205 0.30 18.91 13.79
N THR A 206 -0.56 18.67 12.79
CA THR A 206 -1.99 18.32 13.02
C THR A 206 -2.22 16.82 13.00
N LEU A 207 -1.51 16.10 12.15
CA LEU A 207 -1.76 14.69 11.88
C LEU A 207 -0.68 13.76 12.43
N GLY A 208 0.51 14.29 12.71
CA GLY A 208 1.67 13.54 13.16
C GLY A 208 1.59 13.11 14.62
N TYR A 209 2.35 12.10 14.94
CA TYR A 209 2.54 11.53 16.27
C TYR A 209 3.94 10.88 16.32
N SER A 210 4.44 10.61 17.52
CA SER A 210 5.70 9.90 17.70
C SER A 210 5.54 8.38 17.44
N THR A 211 6.64 7.71 17.13
CA THR A 211 6.63 6.23 16.99
C THR A 211 6.20 5.54 18.28
N GLU A 212 6.55 6.10 19.44
CA GLU A 212 6.14 5.59 20.75
C GLU A 212 4.62 5.68 20.95
N GLU A 213 4.01 6.83 20.61
CA GLU A 213 2.54 7.01 20.66
C GLU A 213 1.85 6.00 19.72
N PHE A 214 2.38 5.82 18.50
CA PHE A 214 1.86 4.81 17.58
C PHE A 214 1.92 3.40 18.16
N LEU A 215 3.07 2.98 18.67
CA LEU A 215 3.25 1.63 19.21
C LEU A 215 2.36 1.37 20.42
N LYS A 216 2.13 2.38 21.27
CA LYS A 216 1.18 2.28 22.38
C LYS A 216 -0.25 2.06 21.89
N ALA A 217 -0.68 2.85 20.89
CA ALA A 217 -2.01 2.73 20.30
C ALA A 217 -2.18 1.40 19.54
N TYR A 218 -1.17 1.00 18.76
CA TYR A 218 -1.14 -0.27 18.04
C TYR A 218 -1.28 -1.48 18.97
N LYS A 219 -0.49 -1.52 20.05
CA LYS A 219 -0.58 -2.59 21.06
C LYS A 219 -1.96 -2.68 21.71
N ASN A 220 -2.57 -1.52 22.00
CA ASN A 220 -3.94 -1.49 22.53
C ASN A 220 -4.95 -2.06 21.54
N ALA A 221 -4.88 -1.63 20.26
CA ALA A 221 -5.76 -2.11 19.21
C ALA A 221 -5.56 -3.61 18.93
N LEU A 222 -4.30 -4.08 18.89
CA LEU A 222 -4.00 -5.49 18.68
C LEU A 222 -4.56 -6.36 19.83
N ASN A 223 -4.42 -5.93 21.09
CA ASN A 223 -5.03 -6.63 22.22
C ASN A 223 -6.55 -6.69 22.10
N TYR A 224 -7.17 -5.59 21.69
CA TYR A 224 -8.61 -5.52 21.47
C TYR A 224 -9.05 -6.52 20.38
N ILE A 225 -8.34 -6.59 19.28
CA ILE A 225 -8.61 -7.55 18.19
C ILE A 225 -8.42 -8.99 18.66
N ILE A 226 -7.34 -9.29 19.40
CA ILE A 226 -7.09 -10.62 19.97
C ILE A 226 -8.25 -11.01 20.91
N GLN A 227 -8.70 -10.10 21.76
CA GLN A 227 -9.81 -10.35 22.67
C GLN A 227 -11.12 -10.66 21.92
N LYS A 228 -11.44 -9.91 20.85
CA LYS A 228 -12.59 -10.20 19.97
C LYS A 228 -12.52 -11.61 19.38
N ASN A 229 -11.34 -12.04 18.93
CA ASN A 229 -11.14 -13.39 18.41
C ASN A 229 -11.34 -14.47 19.50
N ILE A 230 -10.84 -14.24 20.72
CA ILE A 230 -11.03 -15.15 21.87
C ILE A 230 -12.53 -15.26 22.22
N GLU A 231 -13.28 -14.17 22.07
CA GLU A 231 -14.74 -14.12 22.27
C GLU A 231 -15.53 -14.76 21.10
N GLY A 232 -14.84 -15.23 20.06
CA GLY A 232 -15.43 -15.96 18.95
C GLY A 232 -15.71 -15.12 17.69
N TYR A 233 -15.33 -13.86 17.64
CA TYR A 233 -15.44 -13.04 16.44
C TYR A 233 -14.12 -13.03 15.67
N HIS A 234 -14.02 -13.78 14.57
CA HIS A 234 -12.81 -13.86 13.75
C HIS A 234 -12.55 -12.55 13.03
N PHE A 235 -11.42 -11.88 13.34
CA PHE A 235 -11.03 -10.61 12.76
C PHE A 235 -9.50 -10.51 12.73
N ILE A 236 -8.91 -10.19 11.59
CA ILE A 236 -7.47 -10.25 11.35
C ILE A 236 -6.85 -8.85 11.48
N GLU A 237 -5.73 -8.73 12.21
CA GLU A 237 -4.83 -7.59 12.03
C GLU A 237 -3.74 -8.00 11.03
N TYR A 238 -3.84 -7.48 9.81
CA TYR A 238 -3.03 -7.97 8.69
C TYR A 238 -1.53 -7.71 8.83
N TYR A 239 -1.11 -6.61 9.48
CA TYR A 239 0.32 -6.39 9.71
C TYR A 239 0.89 -7.39 10.72
N ALA A 240 0.16 -7.68 11.81
CA ALA A 240 0.55 -8.73 12.74
C ALA A 240 0.54 -10.11 12.06
N ALA A 241 -0.44 -10.40 11.21
CA ALA A 241 -0.48 -11.66 10.45
C ALA A 241 0.77 -11.83 9.58
N LEU A 242 1.21 -10.78 8.86
CA LEU A 242 2.46 -10.80 8.09
C LEU A 242 3.70 -11.03 8.97
N LEU A 243 3.79 -10.40 10.15
CA LEU A 243 4.89 -10.63 11.09
C LEU A 243 4.86 -12.06 11.63
N LEU A 244 3.68 -12.57 11.98
CA LEU A 244 3.51 -13.94 12.46
C LEU A 244 3.87 -14.98 11.39
N GLU A 245 3.44 -14.79 10.16
CA GLU A 245 3.81 -15.66 9.04
C GLU A 245 5.33 -15.70 8.88
N ARG A 246 5.99 -14.55 8.99
CA ARG A 246 7.45 -14.43 8.91
C ARG A 246 8.18 -15.10 10.09
N ILE A 247 7.56 -15.13 11.27
CA ILE A 247 8.13 -15.74 12.50
C ILE A 247 7.87 -17.24 12.56
N LEU A 248 6.65 -17.67 12.24
CA LEU A 248 6.16 -19.02 12.49
C LEU A 248 6.25 -19.96 11.29
N THR A 249 6.54 -19.42 10.10
CA THR A 249 6.64 -20.22 8.87
C THR A 249 7.96 -19.96 8.14
N PRO A 250 8.44 -20.88 7.29
CA PRO A 250 9.63 -20.65 6.46
C PRO A 250 9.31 -19.86 5.17
N PHE A 251 8.08 -19.41 4.96
CA PHE A 251 7.64 -18.82 3.71
C PHE A 251 7.88 -17.30 3.67
N SER A 252 8.06 -16.78 2.46
CA SER A 252 8.07 -15.33 2.23
C SER A 252 6.64 -14.81 2.22
N THR A 253 6.42 -13.70 2.91
CA THR A 253 5.11 -13.01 2.92
C THR A 253 4.82 -12.23 1.63
N GLY A 254 5.83 -12.02 0.78
CA GLY A 254 5.72 -11.13 -0.38
C GLY A 254 5.55 -9.64 -0.04
N PHE A 255 5.55 -9.26 1.24
CA PHE A 255 5.38 -7.88 1.66
C PHE A 255 6.69 -7.11 1.54
N VAL A 256 6.67 -6.02 0.77
CA VAL A 256 7.85 -5.24 0.34
C VAL A 256 8.75 -4.84 1.51
N ASP A 257 8.16 -4.38 2.61
CA ASP A 257 8.88 -3.86 3.78
C ASP A 257 9.51 -4.94 4.66
N LEU A 258 9.17 -6.22 4.45
CA LEU A 258 9.68 -7.36 5.23
C LEU A 258 10.60 -8.28 4.40
N GLN A 259 11.13 -7.79 3.29
CA GLN A 259 12.07 -8.51 2.43
C GLN A 259 13.49 -7.96 2.57
N SER A 260 14.48 -8.80 2.28
CA SER A 260 15.88 -8.40 2.14
C SER A 260 16.49 -9.05 0.88
N PRO A 261 16.93 -8.29 -0.10
CA PRO A 261 16.70 -6.84 -0.25
C PRO A 261 15.20 -6.51 -0.24
N CYS A 262 14.82 -5.27 0.14
CA CYS A 262 13.41 -4.88 0.14
C CYS A 262 12.79 -5.00 -1.27
N GLY A 263 11.45 -5.10 -1.32
CA GLY A 263 10.76 -5.36 -2.59
C GLY A 263 10.73 -4.18 -3.56
N ASN A 264 11.28 -3.01 -3.23
CA ASN A 264 11.39 -1.88 -4.15
C ASN A 264 12.15 -2.30 -5.41
N ILE A 265 11.57 -2.09 -6.59
CA ILE A 265 12.04 -2.54 -7.90
C ILE A 265 11.96 -4.07 -8.08
N ILE A 266 12.38 -4.85 -7.08
CA ILE A 266 12.46 -6.32 -7.17
C ILE A 266 11.06 -6.94 -7.25
N SER A 267 10.16 -6.56 -6.33
CA SER A 267 8.79 -7.10 -6.27
C SER A 267 7.77 -6.13 -6.87
N GLY A 268 8.01 -4.82 -6.80
CA GLY A 268 7.08 -3.81 -7.29
C GLY A 268 7.75 -2.54 -7.80
N VAL A 269 7.08 -1.87 -8.74
CA VAL A 269 7.52 -0.63 -9.39
C VAL A 269 6.29 0.21 -9.76
N ILE A 270 6.47 1.54 -9.88
CA ILE A 270 5.39 2.44 -10.27
C ILE A 270 5.71 3.22 -11.55
N TYR A 271 4.72 3.33 -12.41
CA TYR A 271 4.72 4.12 -13.64
C TYR A 271 3.83 5.34 -13.42
N ASP A 272 4.39 6.54 -13.54
CA ASP A 272 3.61 7.78 -13.39
C ASP A 272 2.85 8.09 -14.70
N TYR A 273 1.80 8.91 -14.60
CA TYR A 273 0.92 9.28 -15.72
C TYR A 273 1.66 9.86 -16.93
N ASN A 274 2.84 10.42 -16.72
CA ASN A 274 3.69 11.00 -17.77
C ASN A 274 4.77 10.04 -18.29
N GLY A 275 4.73 8.76 -17.91
CA GLY A 275 5.64 7.72 -18.40
C GLY A 275 6.95 7.56 -17.65
N TYR A 276 7.24 8.37 -16.63
CA TYR A 276 8.39 8.15 -15.76
C TYR A 276 8.18 6.94 -14.84
N VAL A 277 9.26 6.21 -14.57
CA VAL A 277 9.26 4.99 -13.75
C VAL A 277 10.02 5.28 -12.47
N TYR A 278 9.46 4.91 -11.32
CA TYR A 278 10.08 5.10 -10.01
C TYR A 278 10.22 3.77 -9.27
N ALA A 279 11.24 3.70 -8.42
CA ALA A 279 11.61 2.50 -7.66
C ALA A 279 10.49 1.98 -6.74
N SER A 280 9.62 2.86 -6.27
CA SER A 280 8.44 2.56 -5.45
C SER A 280 7.43 3.71 -5.54
N ASP A 281 6.23 3.50 -4.97
CA ASP A 281 5.21 4.55 -4.83
C ASP A 281 5.74 5.74 -4.00
N GLU A 282 6.48 5.46 -2.92
CA GLU A 282 7.12 6.48 -2.08
C GLU A 282 8.15 7.30 -2.88
N GLY A 283 8.94 6.66 -3.74
CA GLY A 283 9.88 7.35 -4.64
C GLY A 283 9.18 8.30 -5.59
N ARG A 284 8.01 7.92 -6.10
CA ARG A 284 7.14 8.80 -6.90
C ARG A 284 6.54 9.93 -6.04
N MET A 285 6.12 9.66 -4.80
CA MET A 285 5.62 10.68 -3.88
C MET A 285 6.66 11.77 -3.62
N LEU A 286 7.95 11.41 -3.47
CA LEU A 286 9.06 12.36 -3.36
C LEU A 286 9.21 13.18 -4.66
N ALA A 287 9.09 12.55 -5.83
CA ALA A 287 9.19 13.25 -7.11
C ALA A 287 8.08 14.28 -7.30
N ARG A 288 6.87 14.04 -6.80
CA ARG A 288 5.78 15.02 -6.78
C ARG A 288 6.09 16.27 -5.95
N ARG A 289 7.06 16.18 -5.04
CA ARG A 289 7.58 17.30 -4.24
C ARG A 289 8.92 17.86 -4.77
N GLY A 290 9.35 17.42 -5.96
CA GLY A 290 10.54 17.91 -6.65
C GLY A 290 11.79 17.05 -6.50
N ASP A 291 11.80 16.03 -5.67
CA ASP A 291 12.93 15.11 -5.49
C ASP A 291 12.79 13.85 -6.35
N LYS A 292 13.49 13.83 -7.47
CA LYS A 292 13.47 12.72 -8.45
C LYS A 292 14.56 11.67 -8.21
N ARG A 293 15.13 11.58 -7.02
CA ARG A 293 16.25 10.67 -6.69
C ARG A 293 15.95 9.21 -7.06
N PHE A 294 14.70 8.78 -6.96
CA PHE A 294 14.27 7.41 -7.21
C PHE A 294 13.67 7.18 -8.61
N CYS A 295 13.88 8.13 -9.53
CA CYS A 295 13.45 7.99 -10.91
C CYS A 295 14.39 7.04 -11.66
N LEU A 296 13.87 5.92 -12.14
CA LEU A 296 14.63 4.90 -12.87
C LEU A 296 14.82 5.27 -14.35
N GLY A 297 13.95 6.13 -14.91
CA GLY A 297 13.94 6.54 -16.31
C GLY A 297 12.53 6.72 -16.84
N HIS A 298 12.37 6.59 -18.16
CA HIS A 298 11.11 6.82 -18.86
C HIS A 298 10.79 5.65 -19.80
N VAL A 299 9.54 5.22 -19.86
CA VAL A 299 9.11 4.00 -20.61
C VAL A 299 9.35 4.05 -22.11
N LYS A 300 9.40 5.25 -22.71
CA LYS A 300 9.65 5.43 -24.15
C LYS A 300 11.12 5.48 -24.51
N ASP A 301 11.98 5.86 -23.56
CA ASP A 301 13.39 6.18 -23.82
C ASP A 301 14.33 5.09 -23.31
N ASN A 302 13.92 4.29 -22.31
CA ASN A 302 14.76 3.33 -21.63
C ASN A 302 14.34 1.89 -21.88
N THR A 303 15.31 1.01 -22.06
CA THR A 303 15.13 -0.44 -22.10
C THR A 303 14.80 -0.98 -20.69
N TRP A 304 14.28 -2.22 -20.63
CA TRP A 304 14.08 -2.91 -19.35
C TRP A 304 15.35 -2.96 -18.49
N ASN A 305 16.48 -3.30 -19.09
CA ASN A 305 17.73 -3.40 -18.35
C ASN A 305 18.21 -2.06 -17.79
N GLU A 306 18.03 -0.96 -18.51
CA GLU A 306 18.38 0.38 -18.02
C GLU A 306 17.49 0.79 -16.85
N LEU A 307 16.20 0.48 -16.89
CA LEU A 307 15.27 0.78 -15.78
C LEU A 307 15.53 -0.09 -14.56
N PHE A 308 15.64 -1.40 -14.72
CA PHE A 308 15.62 -2.34 -13.60
C PHE A 308 17.00 -2.83 -13.15
N LYS A 309 18.06 -2.55 -13.92
CA LYS A 309 19.46 -2.89 -13.61
C LYS A 309 20.40 -1.67 -13.71
N GLY A 310 19.84 -0.47 -13.86
CA GLY A 310 20.58 0.80 -13.85
C GLY A 310 21.18 1.11 -12.49
N ASP A 311 21.91 2.22 -12.40
CA ASP A 311 22.68 2.57 -11.19
C ASP A 311 21.76 2.90 -10.01
N ILE A 312 20.63 3.59 -10.24
CA ILE A 312 19.65 3.89 -9.18
C ILE A 312 19.04 2.58 -8.64
N ALA A 313 18.69 1.64 -9.53
CA ALA A 313 18.16 0.34 -9.13
C ALA A 313 19.17 -0.43 -8.25
N LYS A 314 20.45 -0.48 -8.66
CA LYS A 314 21.52 -1.11 -7.88
C LYS A 314 21.72 -0.45 -6.53
N GLU A 315 21.67 0.88 -6.46
CA GLU A 315 21.86 1.65 -5.23
C GLU A 315 20.70 1.36 -4.24
N VAL A 316 19.45 1.39 -4.71
CA VAL A 316 18.26 1.07 -3.89
C VAL A 316 18.35 -0.35 -3.33
N VAL A 317 18.67 -1.33 -4.20
CA VAL A 317 18.80 -2.73 -3.78
C VAL A 317 19.92 -2.88 -2.75
N LYS A 318 21.10 -2.28 -3.00
CA LYS A 318 22.25 -2.33 -2.06
C LYS A 318 21.91 -1.69 -0.72
N ALA A 319 21.20 -0.54 -0.73
CA ALA A 319 20.79 0.16 0.48
C ALA A 319 19.67 -0.54 1.27
N SER A 320 19.10 -1.62 0.76
CA SER A 320 18.03 -2.39 1.38
C SER A 320 18.39 -3.82 1.80
N CYS A 321 19.62 -4.24 1.57
CA CYS A 321 20.12 -5.56 1.97
C CYS A 321 20.52 -5.54 3.45
N VAL A 322 19.63 -5.98 4.35
CA VAL A 322 19.83 -5.90 5.81
C VAL A 322 21.06 -6.67 6.29
N GLU A 323 21.47 -7.70 5.57
CA GLU A 323 22.67 -8.52 5.86
C GLU A 323 23.98 -7.71 5.70
N CYS A 324 23.92 -6.64 4.91
CA CYS A 324 25.09 -5.79 4.58
C CYS A 324 25.03 -4.41 5.24
N LEU A 325 23.90 -4.06 5.86
CA LEU A 325 23.75 -2.75 6.51
C LEU A 325 24.33 -2.77 7.92
N PRO A 326 25.10 -1.74 8.33
CA PRO A 326 25.52 -1.58 9.72
C PRO A 326 24.31 -1.67 10.66
N GLU A 327 24.50 -2.19 11.87
CA GLU A 327 23.50 -2.46 12.92
C GLU A 327 22.38 -3.45 12.53
N CYS A 328 22.00 -3.54 11.23
CA CYS A 328 21.05 -4.54 10.77
C CYS A 328 21.66 -5.94 10.70
N ALA A 329 22.91 -6.03 10.22
CA ALA A 329 23.64 -7.31 10.06
C ALA A 329 23.80 -8.11 11.38
N THR A 330 23.77 -7.44 12.52
CA THR A 330 23.87 -8.05 13.86
C THR A 330 22.59 -7.94 14.68
N CYS A 331 21.50 -7.49 14.07
CA CYS A 331 20.22 -7.30 14.75
C CYS A 331 19.53 -8.64 15.00
N ALA A 332 19.01 -8.84 16.21
CA ALA A 332 18.24 -10.04 16.55
C ALA A 332 16.98 -10.25 15.69
N TYR A 333 16.45 -9.17 15.09
CA TYR A 333 15.26 -9.21 14.22
C TYR A 333 15.58 -9.28 12.73
N GLN A 334 16.86 -9.40 12.35
CA GLN A 334 17.29 -9.39 10.94
C GLN A 334 16.45 -10.34 10.07
N LEU A 335 16.20 -11.56 10.53
CA LEU A 335 15.45 -12.58 9.78
C LEU A 335 13.98 -12.25 9.55
N TYR A 336 13.42 -11.35 10.33
CA TYR A 336 11.99 -10.98 10.33
C TYR A 336 11.72 -9.58 9.79
N CYS A 337 12.78 -8.82 9.48
CA CYS A 337 12.71 -7.41 9.13
C CYS A 337 13.19 -7.18 7.71
N GLY A 338 12.86 -6.03 7.15
CA GLY A 338 13.44 -5.47 5.95
C GLY A 338 14.00 -4.08 6.20
N ALA A 339 14.50 -3.44 5.16
CA ALA A 339 14.95 -2.06 5.21
C ALA A 339 14.33 -1.29 4.05
N ASP A 340 13.61 -0.23 4.35
CA ASP A 340 13.08 0.67 3.34
C ASP A 340 14.06 1.83 3.09
N PRO A 341 14.80 1.82 1.97
CA PRO A 341 15.78 2.85 1.67
C PRO A 341 15.12 4.17 1.27
N VAL A 342 13.92 4.13 0.66
CA VAL A 342 13.18 5.33 0.25
C VAL A 342 12.68 6.08 1.47
N ARG A 343 12.12 5.35 2.43
CA ARG A 343 11.69 5.91 3.72
C ARG A 343 12.84 6.52 4.49
N TYR A 344 13.95 5.78 4.59
CA TYR A 344 15.12 6.24 5.30
C TYR A 344 15.69 7.53 4.67
N TYR A 345 15.75 7.57 3.34
CA TYR A 345 16.16 8.76 2.60
C TYR A 345 15.21 9.94 2.83
N ALA A 346 13.91 9.71 2.80
CA ALA A 346 12.90 10.75 3.04
C ALA A 346 13.04 11.40 4.44
N GLU A 347 13.43 10.61 5.44
CA GLU A 347 13.63 11.09 6.83
C GLU A 347 15.00 11.74 7.05
N ASN A 348 16.06 11.30 6.35
CA ASN A 348 17.44 11.63 6.69
C ASN A 348 18.22 12.32 5.55
N GLY A 349 17.69 12.36 4.34
CA GLY A 349 18.34 12.94 3.15
C GLY A 349 19.51 12.10 2.59
N THR A 350 19.73 10.89 3.10
CA THR A 350 20.82 9.99 2.71
C THR A 350 20.41 8.53 2.82
N PHE A 351 21.12 7.64 2.10
CA PHE A 351 21.00 6.19 2.27
C PHE A 351 21.88 5.66 3.42
N GLU A 352 22.88 6.43 3.83
CA GLU A 352 23.82 6.06 4.88
C GLU A 352 23.40 6.65 6.22
N GLY A 353 23.69 5.93 7.33
CA GLY A 353 23.45 6.43 8.67
C GLY A 353 22.93 5.35 9.64
N HIS A 354 22.61 5.79 10.84
CA HIS A 354 22.21 4.93 11.95
C HIS A 354 20.76 4.48 11.83
N ARG A 355 20.52 3.30 11.23
CA ARG A 355 19.19 2.72 11.00
C ARG A 355 18.31 2.61 12.25
N PRO A 356 18.83 2.20 13.42
CA PRO A 356 18.02 2.09 14.64
C PRO A 356 17.34 3.37 15.11
N SER A 357 17.82 4.54 14.71
CA SER A 357 17.17 5.83 15.03
C SER A 357 16.01 6.19 14.11
N SER A 358 15.84 5.48 12.98
CA SER A 358 14.74 5.76 12.05
C SER A 358 13.38 5.33 12.60
N SER A 359 12.32 6.06 12.23
CA SER A 359 10.95 5.72 12.63
C SER A 359 10.51 4.35 12.11
N PHE A 360 11.00 3.97 10.92
CA PHE A 360 10.75 2.65 10.34
C PHE A 360 11.30 1.53 11.22
N CYS A 361 12.58 1.62 11.61
CA CYS A 361 13.21 0.61 12.47
C CYS A 361 12.54 0.53 13.84
N GLN A 362 12.32 1.68 14.49
CA GLN A 362 11.68 1.73 15.81
C GLN A 362 10.28 1.13 15.78
N LYS A 363 9.46 1.46 14.77
CA LYS A 363 8.12 0.91 14.59
C LYS A 363 8.17 -0.61 14.39
N THR A 364 8.98 -1.09 13.47
CA THR A 364 9.06 -2.53 13.14
C THR A 364 9.60 -3.34 14.30
N LYS A 365 10.66 -2.89 14.97
CA LYS A 365 11.17 -3.54 16.20
C LYS A 365 10.11 -3.55 17.29
N GLY A 366 9.46 -2.43 17.56
CA GLY A 366 8.44 -2.36 18.61
C GLY A 366 7.23 -3.25 18.37
N ALA A 367 6.86 -3.47 17.10
CA ALA A 367 5.82 -4.42 16.72
C ALA A 367 6.31 -5.89 16.90
N LEU A 368 7.53 -6.19 16.42
CA LEU A 368 8.14 -7.52 16.62
C LEU A 368 8.33 -7.84 18.11
N ASP A 369 8.88 -6.92 18.92
CA ASP A 369 9.01 -7.08 20.37
C ASP A 369 7.68 -7.48 21.01
N TYR A 370 6.59 -6.83 20.57
CA TYR A 370 5.29 -7.10 21.13
C TYR A 370 4.72 -8.45 20.70
N ILE A 371 4.88 -8.84 19.43
CA ILE A 371 4.48 -10.17 18.94
C ILE A 371 5.27 -11.27 19.68
N PHE A 372 6.60 -11.12 19.81
CA PHE A 372 7.42 -12.08 20.57
C PHE A 372 7.02 -12.14 22.05
N TYR A 373 6.69 -10.99 22.66
CA TYR A 373 6.16 -10.98 24.04
C TYR A 373 4.87 -11.80 24.13
N LEU A 374 3.90 -11.59 23.24
CA LEU A 374 2.63 -12.34 23.24
C LEU A 374 2.85 -13.84 23.02
N LEU A 375 3.76 -14.23 22.12
CA LEU A 375 4.16 -15.64 21.94
C LEU A 375 4.82 -16.22 23.19
N SER A 376 5.62 -15.43 23.91
CA SER A 376 6.31 -15.88 25.13
C SER A 376 5.37 -16.17 26.32
N LEU A 377 4.15 -15.61 26.28
CA LEU A 377 3.12 -15.89 27.30
C LEU A 377 2.64 -17.35 27.25
N ASN A 378 2.85 -18.03 26.14
CA ASN A 378 2.42 -19.41 25.90
C ASN A 378 0.93 -19.66 26.23
N ASP A 379 0.08 -18.66 25.98
CA ASP A 379 -1.39 -18.75 26.14
C ASP A 379 -2.00 -19.44 24.92
N ASP A 380 -2.60 -20.62 25.13
CA ASP A 380 -3.22 -21.42 24.06
C ASP A 380 -4.31 -20.66 23.28
N ARG A 381 -5.01 -19.71 23.92
CA ARG A 381 -6.05 -18.91 23.27
C ARG A 381 -5.43 -17.93 22.28
N ILE A 382 -4.35 -17.25 22.69
CA ILE A 382 -3.61 -16.32 21.82
C ILE A 382 -2.96 -17.09 20.67
N ASN A 383 -2.34 -18.22 20.96
CA ASN A 383 -1.70 -19.08 19.96
C ASN A 383 -2.73 -19.55 18.90
N LYS A 384 -3.93 -19.96 19.31
CA LYS A 384 -5.01 -20.31 18.37
C LYS A 384 -5.43 -19.15 17.49
N VAL A 385 -5.55 -17.93 18.05
CA VAL A 385 -5.83 -16.72 17.26
C VAL A 385 -4.73 -16.47 16.23
N PHE A 386 -3.47 -16.51 16.63
CA PHE A 386 -2.34 -16.26 15.72
C PHE A 386 -2.28 -17.28 14.57
N TRP A 387 -2.47 -18.56 14.86
CA TRP A 387 -2.53 -19.59 13.81
C TRP A 387 -3.73 -19.44 12.89
N SER A 388 -4.88 -18.93 13.39
CA SER A 388 -6.04 -18.65 12.53
C SER A 388 -5.79 -17.49 11.54
N TRP A 389 -4.88 -16.57 11.88
CA TRP A 389 -4.55 -15.43 11.00
C TRP A 389 -3.59 -15.79 9.88
N ILE A 390 -2.79 -16.86 10.03
CA ILE A 390 -1.81 -17.29 9.00
C ILE A 390 -2.40 -18.34 8.06
N ASN A 391 -3.44 -19.05 8.47
CA ASN A 391 -4.06 -20.16 7.72
C ASN A 391 -5.44 -19.76 7.13
N TYR A 392 -5.64 -18.51 6.81
CA TYR A 392 -6.91 -18.01 6.23
C TYR A 392 -6.96 -18.17 4.71
#